data_f56b047e5a9c2cc18c23fa1907277fc3
#
_entry.id   f56b047e5a9c2cc18c23fa1907277fc3
#
_cell.length_a   1.000
_cell.length_b   1.000
_cell.length_c   1.000
_cell.angle_alpha   90.00
_cell.angle_beta   90.00
_cell.angle_gamma   90.00
#
_symmetry.space_group_name_H-M   'P 1'
#
loop_
_entity.id
_entity.type
_entity.pdbx_description
1 polymer ?
#
loop_
_entity_poly.entity_id
_entity_poly.type
_entity_poly.pdbx_seq_one_letter_code
_entity_poly.pdbx_strand_id
1 'polypeptide(L)'
;DHETGGLGLTAGDYKINLKVLQYQKMSKDAFTAHLEKMGREIGDILTWEEVEKELKENFGFWDKIELTDKQTASLKSAYVETFGMGPGALEEGKYFEVSKMSDEAARVMTECAQISWAAGCHSGSYVPVFAIGAGAEQFTGQIDNKDIPMKIKKLAGY
;
A
#
# COMPACT_ATOMS: atom_id res chain seq x y z
N ASP A 1 -6.15 -12.44 13.77
CA ASP A 1 -6.57 -11.92 12.48
C ASP A 1 -5.94 -12.76 11.36
N HIS A 2 -5.95 -12.33 10.12
CA HIS A 2 -5.49 -13.05 8.94
C HIS A 2 -4.19 -12.44 8.40
N GLU A 3 -3.57 -13.14 7.48
CA GLU A 3 -2.44 -12.63 6.71
C GLU A 3 -2.96 -11.65 5.61
N THR A 4 -2.19 -10.61 5.31
CA THR A 4 -2.63 -9.46 4.51
C THR A 4 -2.16 -9.45 3.05
N GLY A 5 -1.61 -10.53 2.54
CA GLY A 5 -1.24 -10.61 1.13
C GLY A 5 0.07 -11.34 0.82
N GLY A 6 0.67 -12.04 1.78
CA GLY A 6 1.87 -12.84 1.55
C GLY A 6 3.08 -11.98 1.20
N LEU A 7 3.50 -11.11 2.12
CA LEU A 7 4.70 -10.28 1.96
C LEU A 7 5.93 -11.16 1.72
N GLY A 8 6.53 -10.99 0.54
CA GLY A 8 7.82 -11.57 0.19
C GLY A 8 8.94 -10.53 0.29
N LEU A 9 10.04 -10.91 0.92
CA LEU A 9 11.27 -10.13 0.89
C LEU A 9 12.14 -10.63 -0.26
N THR A 10 12.63 -9.72 -1.07
CA THR A 10 13.29 -9.91 -2.36
C THR A 10 12.33 -10.25 -3.52
N ALA A 11 12.26 -9.36 -4.48
CA ALA A 11 11.52 -9.55 -5.72
C ALA A 11 12.50 -9.46 -6.91
N GLY A 12 13.33 -10.47 -7.09
CA GLY A 12 14.27 -10.51 -8.22
C GLY A 12 15.71 -10.86 -7.79
N ASP A 13 16.67 -9.97 -7.95
CA ASP A 13 18.13 -10.21 -7.88
C ASP A 13 18.71 -10.52 -6.48
N TYR A 14 17.97 -11.13 -5.58
CA TYR A 14 18.39 -11.40 -4.20
C TYR A 14 18.85 -10.15 -3.43
N LYS A 15 18.30 -9.00 -3.79
CA LYS A 15 18.56 -7.71 -3.15
C LYS A 15 17.33 -7.24 -2.39
N ILE A 16 17.56 -6.54 -1.29
CA ILE A 16 16.53 -5.86 -0.51
C ILE A 16 16.92 -4.39 -0.46
N ASN A 17 15.98 -3.49 -0.72
CA ASN A 17 16.19 -2.05 -0.66
C ASN A 17 15.11 -1.37 0.21
N LEU A 18 14.90 -1.89 1.41
CA LEU A 18 13.88 -1.37 2.33
C LEU A 18 14.10 0.10 2.72
N LYS A 19 15.32 0.62 2.54
CA LYS A 19 15.65 2.02 2.85
C LYS A 19 14.80 3.01 2.06
N VAL A 20 14.34 2.65 0.87
CA VAL A 20 13.50 3.55 0.07
C VAL A 20 12.14 3.80 0.71
N LEU A 21 11.63 2.87 1.52
CA LEU A 21 10.35 3.01 2.21
C LEU A 21 10.30 4.21 3.17
N GLN A 22 11.46 4.72 3.63
CA GLN A 22 11.51 5.92 4.45
C GLN A 22 11.00 7.19 3.73
N TYR A 23 10.94 7.16 2.41
CA TYR A 23 10.47 8.28 1.59
C TYR A 23 8.96 8.23 1.35
N GLN A 24 8.31 7.11 1.64
CA GLN A 24 6.85 7.01 1.59
C GLN A 24 6.23 7.64 2.83
N LYS A 25 5.59 8.78 2.65
CA LYS A 25 4.96 9.55 3.74
C LYS A 25 3.47 9.26 3.92
N MET A 26 2.84 8.69 2.90
CA MET A 26 1.42 8.38 2.90
C MET A 26 1.17 6.91 2.54
N SER A 27 0.14 6.31 3.14
CA SER A 27 -0.41 5.05 2.63
C SER A 27 -1.11 5.27 1.29
N LYS A 28 -1.37 4.20 0.57
CA LYS A 28 -2.15 4.23 -0.66
C LYS A 28 -3.47 4.98 -0.50
N ASP A 29 -4.24 4.62 0.54
CA ASP A 29 -5.56 5.22 0.78
C ASP A 29 -5.46 6.70 1.19
N ALA A 30 -4.45 7.06 1.99
CA ALA A 30 -4.21 8.45 2.34
C ALA A 30 -3.83 9.29 1.11
N PHE A 31 -3.04 8.73 0.19
CA PHE A 31 -2.66 9.41 -1.04
C PHE A 31 -3.85 9.56 -2.00
N THR A 32 -4.73 8.54 -2.10
CA THR A 32 -6.01 8.65 -2.82
C THR A 32 -6.83 9.81 -2.29
N ALA A 33 -7.07 9.86 -0.97
CA ALA A 33 -7.85 10.93 -0.35
C ALA A 33 -7.20 12.32 -0.52
N HIS A 34 -5.86 12.37 -0.54
CA HIS A 34 -5.11 13.60 -0.78
C HIS A 34 -5.33 14.14 -2.20
N LEU A 35 -5.18 13.31 -3.22
CA LEU A 35 -5.41 13.69 -4.61
C LEU A 35 -6.87 14.08 -4.87
N GLU A 36 -7.83 13.37 -4.29
CA GLU A 36 -9.25 13.73 -4.35
C GLU A 36 -9.54 15.10 -3.73
N LYS A 37 -8.91 15.38 -2.59
CA LYS A 37 -9.03 16.69 -1.94
C LYS A 37 -8.48 17.80 -2.82
N MET A 38 -7.30 17.62 -3.39
CA MET A 38 -6.67 18.57 -4.31
C MET A 38 -7.58 18.87 -5.52
N GLY A 39 -8.11 17.83 -6.17
CA GLY A 39 -9.02 17.98 -7.29
C GLY A 39 -10.28 18.78 -6.93
N ARG A 40 -10.86 18.53 -5.75
CA ARG A 40 -12.01 19.31 -5.26
C ARG A 40 -11.67 20.77 -4.98
N GLU A 41 -10.47 21.05 -4.44
CA GLU A 41 -10.03 22.41 -4.12
C GLU A 41 -9.73 23.24 -5.38
N ILE A 42 -9.17 22.61 -6.40
CA ILE A 42 -8.90 23.24 -7.70
C ILE A 42 -10.21 23.39 -8.50
N GLY A 43 -11.16 22.49 -8.31
CA GLY A 43 -12.40 22.42 -9.09
C GLY A 43 -12.18 21.97 -10.52
N ASP A 44 -11.05 21.27 -10.80
CA ASP A 44 -10.67 20.78 -12.11
C ASP A 44 -9.85 19.48 -11.96
N ILE A 45 -9.49 18.91 -13.09
CA ILE A 45 -8.63 17.72 -13.16
C ILE A 45 -7.19 18.12 -12.84
N LEU A 46 -6.53 17.32 -11.97
CA LEU A 46 -5.11 17.49 -11.69
C LEU A 46 -4.28 17.27 -12.96
N THR A 47 -3.37 18.17 -13.25
CA THR A 47 -2.39 18.01 -14.31
C THR A 47 -1.33 16.97 -13.94
N TRP A 48 -0.61 16.44 -14.95
CA TRP A 48 0.51 15.54 -14.68
C TRP A 48 1.57 16.19 -13.79
N GLU A 49 1.88 17.44 -14.01
CA GLU A 49 2.86 18.21 -13.24
C GLU A 49 2.50 18.31 -11.77
N GLU A 50 1.22 18.50 -11.46
CA GLU A 50 0.71 18.53 -10.08
C GLU A 50 0.82 17.15 -9.44
N VAL A 51 0.38 16.08 -10.11
CA VAL A 51 0.49 14.71 -9.61
C VAL A 51 1.95 14.27 -9.47
N GLU A 52 2.81 14.60 -10.44
CA GLU A 52 4.26 14.32 -10.36
C GLU A 52 4.91 14.99 -9.15
N LYS A 53 4.51 16.24 -8.85
CA LYS A 53 4.98 16.95 -7.66
C LYS A 53 4.59 16.20 -6.39
N GLU A 54 3.35 15.75 -6.28
CA GLU A 54 2.87 15.00 -5.12
C GLU A 54 3.56 13.63 -5.00
N LEU A 55 3.86 12.97 -6.11
CA LEU A 55 4.64 11.72 -6.12
C LEU A 55 6.08 11.95 -5.64
N LYS A 56 6.71 13.06 -6.03
CA LYS A 56 8.03 13.45 -5.52
C LYS A 56 8.01 13.70 -4.02
N GLU A 57 7.04 14.47 -3.55
CA GLU A 57 6.94 14.88 -2.14
C GLU A 57 6.58 13.72 -1.21
N ASN A 58 5.68 12.83 -1.63
CA ASN A 58 5.11 11.79 -0.78
C ASN A 58 5.73 10.40 -0.97
N PHE A 59 6.44 10.15 -2.06
CA PHE A 59 7.12 8.88 -2.34
C PHE A 59 8.61 9.04 -2.63
N GLY A 60 9.10 10.26 -2.83
CA GLY A 60 10.49 10.53 -3.16
C GLY A 60 10.91 10.15 -4.59
N PHE A 61 9.95 9.88 -5.46
CA PHE A 61 10.21 9.50 -6.85
C PHE A 61 10.93 10.59 -7.61
N TRP A 62 11.87 10.22 -8.50
CA TRP A 62 12.74 11.10 -9.31
C TRP A 62 13.65 12.05 -8.53
N ASP A 63 13.49 12.15 -7.21
CA ASP A 63 14.36 13.01 -6.36
C ASP A 63 15.22 12.16 -5.42
N LYS A 64 14.62 11.29 -4.62
CA LYS A 64 15.30 10.40 -3.66
C LYS A 64 15.44 8.97 -4.19
N ILE A 65 14.56 8.60 -5.10
CA ILE A 65 14.50 7.30 -5.75
C ILE A 65 14.58 7.53 -7.25
N GLU A 66 15.62 7.03 -7.87
CA GLU A 66 15.72 6.99 -9.32
C GLU A 66 14.78 5.94 -9.88
N LEU A 67 13.86 6.36 -10.75
CA LEU A 67 12.92 5.46 -11.42
C LEU A 67 13.45 5.10 -12.82
N THR A 68 13.18 3.87 -13.23
CA THR A 68 13.40 3.45 -14.61
C THR A 68 12.37 4.09 -15.54
N ASP A 69 12.70 4.14 -16.85
CA ASP A 69 11.76 4.61 -17.88
C ASP A 69 10.45 3.83 -17.86
N LYS A 70 10.51 2.51 -17.59
CA LYS A 70 9.34 1.65 -17.48
C LYS A 70 8.44 2.05 -16.32
N GLN A 71 9.01 2.32 -15.14
CA GLN A 71 8.26 2.76 -13.96
C GLN A 71 7.66 4.15 -14.19
N THR A 72 8.41 5.06 -14.78
CA THR A 72 7.88 6.39 -15.15
C THR A 72 6.75 6.29 -16.16
N ALA A 73 6.87 5.43 -17.17
CA ALA A 73 5.82 5.22 -18.16
C ALA A 73 4.56 4.60 -17.53
N SER A 74 4.70 3.66 -16.59
CA SER A 74 3.56 3.05 -15.91
C SER A 74 2.81 4.05 -15.02
N LEU A 75 3.52 4.93 -14.31
CA LEU A 75 2.91 6.03 -13.54
C LEU A 75 2.14 7.00 -14.46
N LYS A 76 2.71 7.35 -15.62
CA LYS A 76 2.02 8.18 -16.61
C LYS A 76 0.79 7.50 -17.20
N SER A 77 0.84 6.20 -17.43
CA SER A 77 -0.33 5.42 -17.89
C SER A 77 -1.44 5.44 -16.83
N ALA A 78 -1.10 5.19 -15.57
CA ALA A 78 -2.05 5.26 -14.46
C ALA A 78 -2.66 6.66 -14.30
N TYR A 79 -1.86 7.72 -14.51
CA TYR A 79 -2.37 9.09 -14.56
C TYR A 79 -3.41 9.27 -15.67
N VAL A 80 -3.12 8.84 -16.89
CA VAL A 80 -4.07 8.95 -18.02
C VAL A 80 -5.34 8.14 -17.73
N GLU A 81 -5.23 6.95 -17.17
CA GLU A 81 -6.39 6.14 -16.78
C GLU A 81 -7.23 6.77 -15.68
N THR A 82 -6.59 7.51 -14.78
CA THR A 82 -7.26 8.17 -13.64
C THR A 82 -7.86 9.50 -14.04
N PHE A 83 -7.10 10.35 -14.72
CA PHE A 83 -7.43 11.77 -14.96
C PHE A 83 -7.67 12.10 -16.45
N GLY A 84 -7.32 11.22 -17.37
CA GLY A 84 -7.33 11.49 -18.81
C GLY A 84 -8.71 11.51 -19.48
N MET A 85 -9.80 11.26 -18.73
CA MET A 85 -11.16 11.18 -19.30
C MET A 85 -11.83 12.54 -19.53
N GLY A 86 -11.12 13.65 -19.26
CA GLY A 86 -11.59 15.04 -19.48
C GLY A 86 -12.60 15.54 -18.42
N PRO A 87 -13.01 16.81 -18.52
CA PRO A 87 -13.86 17.47 -17.54
C PRO A 87 -15.25 16.81 -17.32
N GLY A 88 -15.76 16.06 -18.27
CA GLY A 88 -17.01 15.31 -18.15
C GLY A 88 -16.96 14.10 -17.21
N ALA A 89 -15.76 13.73 -16.72
CA ALA A 89 -15.59 12.68 -15.71
C ALA A 89 -15.98 13.13 -14.29
N LEU A 90 -16.20 14.43 -14.08
CA LEU A 90 -16.63 15.04 -12.82
C LEU A 90 -18.16 15.08 -12.63
N GLU A 91 -18.95 14.42 -13.51
CA GLU A 91 -20.39 14.31 -13.29
C GLU A 91 -20.70 13.60 -11.96
N GLU A 92 -21.63 14.20 -11.20
CA GLU A 92 -22.09 13.69 -9.90
C GLU A 92 -22.34 12.17 -9.94
N GLY A 93 -21.67 11.43 -9.06
CA GLY A 93 -21.85 9.98 -8.88
C GLY A 93 -20.83 9.09 -9.54
N LYS A 94 -19.93 9.59 -10.39
CA LYS A 94 -18.74 8.84 -10.79
C LYS A 94 -17.61 9.17 -9.80
N TYR A 95 -17.41 8.29 -8.84
CA TYR A 95 -16.22 8.32 -8.02
C TYR A 95 -15.01 8.32 -8.96
N PHE A 96 -14.19 9.36 -8.86
CA PHE A 96 -12.87 9.37 -9.48
C PHE A 96 -12.15 8.10 -8.98
N GLU A 97 -11.79 7.20 -9.87
CA GLU A 97 -10.95 6.06 -9.52
C GLU A 97 -9.50 6.52 -9.33
N VAL A 98 -9.30 7.50 -8.46
CA VAL A 98 -7.96 7.99 -8.06
C VAL A 98 -7.15 6.89 -7.42
N SER A 99 -7.81 5.82 -6.98
CA SER A 99 -7.16 4.61 -6.50
C SER A 99 -6.17 4.02 -7.51
N LYS A 100 -6.42 4.07 -8.81
CA LYS A 100 -5.47 3.55 -9.83
C LYS A 100 -4.12 4.25 -9.77
N MET A 101 -4.11 5.58 -9.62
CA MET A 101 -2.86 6.34 -9.47
C MET A 101 -2.12 5.94 -8.20
N SER A 102 -2.84 5.82 -7.10
CA SER A 102 -2.29 5.45 -5.80
C SER A 102 -1.85 3.97 -5.75
N ASP A 103 -2.59 3.08 -6.41
CA ASP A 103 -2.24 1.67 -6.56
C ASP A 103 -0.92 1.53 -7.32
N GLU A 104 -0.77 2.27 -8.41
CA GLU A 104 0.45 2.24 -9.21
C GLU A 104 1.63 2.86 -8.46
N ALA A 105 1.44 3.96 -7.73
CA ALA A 105 2.48 4.54 -6.89
C ALA A 105 2.96 3.55 -5.83
N ALA A 106 2.04 2.86 -5.15
CA ALA A 106 2.38 1.82 -4.18
C ALA A 106 3.10 0.64 -4.84
N ARG A 107 2.67 0.20 -6.03
CA ARG A 107 3.31 -0.87 -6.80
C ARG A 107 4.75 -0.50 -7.17
N VAL A 108 4.98 0.71 -7.69
CA VAL A 108 6.32 1.20 -8.04
C VAL A 108 7.21 1.29 -6.79
N MET A 109 6.68 1.78 -5.65
CA MET A 109 7.42 1.79 -4.38
C MET A 109 7.83 0.38 -3.95
N THR A 110 6.92 -0.59 -4.06
CA THR A 110 7.16 -2.00 -3.76
C THR A 110 8.29 -2.57 -4.63
N GLU A 111 8.28 -2.28 -5.94
CA GLU A 111 9.37 -2.67 -6.84
C GLU A 111 10.70 -2.03 -6.46
N CYS A 112 10.71 -0.73 -6.14
CA CYS A 112 11.93 -0.02 -5.72
C CYS A 112 12.49 -0.58 -4.39
N ALA A 113 11.62 -1.02 -3.49
CA ALA A 113 11.99 -1.66 -2.23
C ALA A 113 12.45 -3.12 -2.40
N GLN A 114 12.27 -3.72 -3.58
CA GLN A 114 12.54 -5.14 -3.85
C GLN A 114 11.75 -6.06 -2.93
N ILE A 115 10.49 -5.71 -2.67
CA ILE A 115 9.52 -6.55 -1.97
C ILE A 115 8.41 -6.99 -2.93
N SER A 116 7.69 -8.03 -2.57
CA SER A 116 6.59 -8.56 -3.36
C SER A 116 5.40 -8.92 -2.48
N TRP A 117 4.24 -8.97 -3.09
CA TRP A 117 3.01 -9.47 -2.49
C TRP A 117 2.49 -10.65 -3.30
N ALA A 118 2.16 -11.74 -2.64
CA ALA A 118 1.65 -12.93 -3.32
C ALA A 118 0.20 -12.77 -3.80
N ALA A 119 -0.56 -11.90 -3.15
CA ALA A 119 -1.95 -11.60 -3.49
C ALA A 119 -2.27 -10.12 -3.25
N GLY A 120 -3.26 -9.60 -3.98
CA GLY A 120 -3.81 -8.26 -3.77
C GLY A 120 -4.88 -8.18 -2.65
N CYS A 121 -5.10 -9.28 -1.93
CA CYS A 121 -6.06 -9.41 -0.84
C CYS A 121 -5.48 -10.35 0.23
N HIS A 122 -6.29 -10.68 1.23
CA HIS A 122 -5.89 -11.59 2.31
C HIS A 122 -5.46 -12.96 1.79
N SER A 123 -4.46 -13.55 2.43
CA SER A 123 -4.02 -14.92 2.12
C SER A 123 -4.30 -15.86 3.29
N GLY A 124 -4.29 -17.16 3.01
CA GLY A 124 -4.42 -18.21 4.01
C GLY A 124 -3.09 -18.59 4.69
N SER A 125 -2.06 -17.78 4.54
CA SER A 125 -0.77 -18.01 5.16
C SER A 125 -0.81 -17.79 6.68
N TYR A 126 0.15 -18.37 7.38
CA TYR A 126 0.28 -18.22 8.81
C TYR A 126 0.69 -16.78 9.17
N VAL A 127 0.16 -16.30 10.30
CA VAL A 127 0.59 -15.05 10.93
C VAL A 127 1.31 -15.34 12.24
N PRO A 128 2.35 -14.57 12.60
CA PRO A 128 3.01 -14.73 13.88
C PRO A 128 2.10 -14.27 15.03
N VAL A 129 2.10 -15.03 16.10
CA VAL A 129 1.48 -14.67 17.38
C VAL A 129 2.57 -14.38 18.38
N PHE A 130 2.53 -13.23 19.01
CA PHE A 130 3.46 -12.83 20.05
C PHE A 130 2.70 -12.73 21.37
N ALA A 131 3.21 -13.40 22.41
CA ALA A 131 2.64 -13.36 23.75
C ALA A 131 3.76 -13.04 24.76
N ILE A 132 3.43 -12.22 25.75
CA ILE A 132 4.33 -11.87 26.84
C ILE A 132 3.56 -11.83 28.16
N GLY A 133 4.18 -12.30 29.23
CA GLY A 133 3.60 -12.34 30.57
C GLY A 133 3.25 -13.75 31.03
N ALA A 134 2.54 -13.85 32.17
CA ALA A 134 2.12 -15.12 32.74
C ALA A 134 1.18 -15.88 31.79
N GLY A 135 1.50 -17.14 31.49
CA GLY A 135 0.72 -17.96 30.56
C GLY A 135 1.11 -17.83 29.08
N ALA A 136 2.11 -17.01 28.75
CA ALA A 136 2.59 -16.82 27.36
C ALA A 136 3.02 -18.12 26.70
N GLU A 137 3.51 -19.08 27.47
CA GLU A 137 3.92 -20.42 27.02
C GLU A 137 2.77 -21.23 26.38
N GLN A 138 1.52 -20.86 26.64
CA GLN A 138 0.35 -21.53 26.06
C GLN A 138 0.08 -21.08 24.61
N PHE A 139 0.71 -20.01 24.14
CA PHE A 139 0.57 -19.48 22.78
C PHE A 139 1.73 -19.88 21.86
N THR A 140 2.50 -20.89 22.23
CA THR A 140 3.59 -21.43 21.44
C THR A 140 3.12 -22.44 20.39
N GLY A 141 3.91 -22.62 19.34
CA GLY A 141 3.61 -23.54 18.26
C GLY A 141 2.53 -23.00 17.29
N GLN A 142 1.96 -23.89 16.51
CA GLN A 142 0.89 -23.58 15.57
C GLN A 142 -0.45 -23.76 16.26
N ILE A 143 -1.26 -22.72 16.30
CA ILE A 143 -2.58 -22.70 16.92
C ILE A 143 -3.62 -22.12 15.95
N ASP A 144 -4.85 -22.57 16.05
CA ASP A 144 -5.96 -21.96 15.34
C ASP A 144 -6.35 -20.61 15.96
N ASN A 145 -6.75 -19.66 15.14
CA ASN A 145 -7.23 -18.34 15.58
C ASN A 145 -8.37 -18.46 16.63
N LYS A 146 -9.28 -19.39 16.45
CA LYS A 146 -10.37 -19.67 17.40
C LYS A 146 -9.92 -20.16 18.77
N ASP A 147 -8.70 -20.71 18.88
CA ASP A 147 -8.17 -21.23 20.15
C ASP A 147 -7.60 -20.12 21.03
N ILE A 148 -7.26 -18.97 20.45
CA ILE A 148 -6.72 -17.81 21.19
C ILE A 148 -7.68 -17.37 22.31
N PRO A 149 -8.96 -17.06 22.05
CA PRO A 149 -9.88 -16.65 23.10
C PRO A 149 -10.13 -17.76 24.13
N MET A 150 -10.09 -19.03 23.73
CA MET A 150 -10.25 -20.15 24.66
C MET A 150 -9.06 -20.27 25.61
N LYS A 151 -7.84 -20.05 25.13
CA LYS A 151 -6.64 -20.02 25.95
C LYS A 151 -6.66 -18.84 26.93
N ILE A 152 -7.06 -17.65 26.46
CA ILE A 152 -7.22 -16.47 27.31
C ILE A 152 -8.27 -16.72 28.40
N LYS A 153 -9.43 -17.26 28.05
CA LYS A 153 -10.50 -17.60 28.98
C LYS A 153 -9.97 -18.53 30.09
N LYS A 154 -9.28 -19.61 29.72
CA LYS A 154 -8.69 -20.56 30.66
C LYS A 154 -7.68 -19.91 31.61
N LEU A 155 -6.79 -19.04 31.07
CA LEU A 155 -5.78 -18.34 31.87
C LEU A 155 -6.40 -17.31 32.83
N ALA A 156 -7.51 -16.68 32.44
CA ALA A 156 -8.23 -15.73 33.25
C ALA A 156 -9.16 -16.38 34.31
N GLY A 157 -9.28 -17.72 34.29
CA GLY A 157 -10.11 -18.46 35.27
C GLY A 157 -11.61 -18.39 35.03
N TYR A 158 -12.05 -18.16 33.78
CA TYR A 158 -13.47 -18.15 33.40
C TYR A 158 -13.99 -19.53 32.93
#